data_92b16513adc6e6056afee1ef43f9f7aa
#
_entry.id   92b16513adc6e6056afee1ef43f9f7aa
#
_cell.length_a   1.000
_cell.length_b   1.000
_cell.length_c   1.000
_cell.angle_alpha   90.00
_cell.angle_beta   90.00
_cell.angle_gamma   90.00
#
_symmetry.space_group_name_H-M   'P 1'
#
loop_
_entity.id
_entity.type
_entity.pdbx_description
1 polymer ?
#
loop_
_entity_poly.entity_id
_entity_poly.type
_entity_poly.pdbx_seq_one_letter_code
_entity_poly.pdbx_strand_id
1 'polypeptide(L)'
;MPPTLDDQLISMSYYARQQCSRQWVHFMAAMFAEFEERVGPIEADRFLEALGSRMAQSLPLPRCANLQELENRINSVFEDIGWGWVRIFEGDGFIEILHGAYPNVPQGEQWRSWLVPILEGIFTVWFAQQGGDESCVARLAAAPQSPGAPLIIHYRRRDHEGAAVGG
;
A
#
# COMPACT_ATOMS: atom_id res chain seq x y z
N MET A 1 28.40 0.93 -23.10
CA MET A 1 27.57 2.08 -22.82
C MET A 1 26.77 1.74 -21.56
N PRO A 2 26.79 2.54 -20.51
CA PRO A 2 25.99 2.23 -19.33
C PRO A 2 24.51 2.34 -19.68
N PRO A 3 23.64 1.51 -19.05
CA PRO A 3 22.20 1.57 -19.28
C PRO A 3 21.66 2.96 -18.93
N THR A 4 20.75 3.46 -19.75
CA THR A 4 20.09 4.74 -19.54
C THR A 4 19.02 4.60 -18.44
N LEU A 5 18.54 5.72 -17.91
CA LEU A 5 17.41 5.74 -16.97
C LEU A 5 16.17 5.06 -17.60
N ASP A 6 15.94 5.29 -18.90
CA ASP A 6 14.85 4.65 -19.64
C ASP A 6 14.98 3.13 -19.71
N ASP A 7 16.20 2.61 -19.93
CA ASP A 7 16.46 1.16 -19.94
C ASP A 7 16.19 0.54 -18.56
N GLN A 8 16.50 1.27 -17.49
CA GLN A 8 16.20 0.84 -16.12
C GLN A 8 14.70 0.82 -15.87
N LEU A 9 13.97 1.85 -16.29
CA LEU A 9 12.51 1.93 -16.15
C LEU A 9 11.81 0.84 -16.97
N ILE A 10 12.27 0.56 -18.18
CA ILE A 10 11.77 -0.54 -19.02
C ILE A 10 12.01 -1.89 -18.33
N SER A 11 13.19 -2.10 -17.78
CA SER A 11 13.54 -3.33 -17.06
C SER A 11 12.70 -3.50 -15.80
N MET A 12 12.53 -2.43 -15.01
CA MET A 12 11.67 -2.43 -13.82
C MET A 12 10.21 -2.73 -14.17
N SER A 13 9.69 -2.13 -15.25
CA SER A 13 8.31 -2.40 -15.68
C SER A 13 8.13 -3.83 -16.22
N TYR A 14 9.18 -4.40 -16.82
CA TYR A 14 9.17 -5.80 -17.24
C TYR A 14 9.15 -6.76 -16.05
N TYR A 15 9.97 -6.52 -15.04
CA TYR A 15 9.97 -7.32 -13.81
C TYR A 15 8.67 -7.19 -13.04
N ALA A 16 8.11 -5.97 -12.94
CA ALA A 16 6.82 -5.76 -12.30
C ALA A 16 5.67 -6.56 -12.97
N ARG A 17 5.71 -6.69 -14.31
CA ARG A 17 4.73 -7.51 -15.05
C ARG A 17 4.86 -9.01 -14.78
N GLN A 18 6.03 -9.47 -14.35
CA GLN A 18 6.26 -10.89 -14.06
C GLN A 18 5.85 -11.27 -12.61
N GLN A 19 5.70 -10.30 -11.73
CA GLN A 19 5.32 -10.55 -10.33
C GLN A 19 3.87 -11.02 -10.17
N CYS A 20 2.97 -10.61 -11.07
CA CYS A 20 1.60 -11.11 -11.06
C CYS A 20 1.42 -12.23 -12.08
N SER A 21 0.88 -13.37 -11.64
CA SER A 21 0.56 -14.46 -12.55
C SER A 21 -0.41 -13.98 -13.64
N ARG A 22 -0.03 -14.14 -14.91
CA ARG A 22 -0.86 -13.76 -16.07
C ARG A 22 -2.27 -14.33 -15.99
N GLN A 23 -2.40 -15.48 -15.37
CA GLN A 23 -3.66 -16.18 -15.15
C GLN A 23 -4.65 -15.36 -14.32
N TRP A 24 -4.17 -14.59 -13.35
CA TRP A 24 -5.01 -13.87 -12.40
C TRP A 24 -5.21 -12.40 -12.75
N VAL A 25 -4.34 -11.78 -13.57
CA VAL A 25 -4.40 -10.35 -13.90
C VAL A 25 -5.76 -9.94 -14.46
N HIS A 26 -6.22 -10.62 -15.50
CA HIS A 26 -7.51 -10.28 -16.14
C HIS A 26 -8.71 -10.58 -15.25
N PHE A 27 -8.64 -11.67 -14.49
CA PHE A 27 -9.70 -12.02 -13.54
C PHE A 27 -9.82 -10.98 -12.44
N MET A 28 -8.71 -10.61 -11.82
CA MET A 28 -8.70 -9.60 -10.74
C MET A 28 -9.17 -8.24 -11.25
N ALA A 29 -8.69 -7.81 -12.42
CA ALA A 29 -9.12 -6.55 -13.03
C ALA A 29 -10.62 -6.52 -13.31
N ALA A 30 -11.17 -7.58 -13.90
CA ALA A 30 -12.60 -7.69 -14.17
C ALA A 30 -13.43 -7.74 -12.87
N MET A 31 -12.94 -8.47 -11.87
CA MET A 31 -13.62 -8.58 -10.58
C MET A 31 -13.72 -7.23 -9.87
N PHE A 32 -12.63 -6.47 -9.79
CA PHE A 32 -12.63 -5.17 -9.15
C PHE A 32 -13.47 -4.15 -9.93
N ALA A 33 -13.35 -4.11 -11.26
CA ALA A 33 -14.15 -3.21 -12.08
C ALA A 33 -15.66 -3.47 -11.95
N GLU A 34 -16.08 -4.73 -12.00
CA GLU A 34 -17.48 -5.13 -11.85
C GLU A 34 -17.99 -4.81 -10.43
N PHE A 35 -17.14 -5.00 -9.41
CA PHE A 35 -17.50 -4.69 -8.04
C PHE A 35 -17.71 -3.18 -7.85
N GLU A 36 -16.75 -2.37 -8.30
CA GLU A 36 -16.83 -0.90 -8.22
C GLU A 36 -18.05 -0.34 -8.96
N GLU A 37 -18.36 -0.89 -10.15
CA GLU A 37 -19.55 -0.51 -10.92
C GLU A 37 -20.86 -0.79 -10.16
N ARG A 38 -20.94 -1.89 -9.44
CA ARG A 38 -22.15 -2.29 -8.70
C ARG A 38 -22.37 -1.53 -7.40
N VAL A 39 -21.31 -1.26 -6.64
CA VAL A 39 -21.43 -0.69 -5.29
C VAL A 39 -21.03 0.79 -5.22
N GLY A 40 -20.38 1.29 -6.25
CA GLY A 40 -19.80 2.63 -6.29
C GLY A 40 -18.42 2.71 -5.64
N PRO A 41 -17.65 3.77 -5.94
CA PRO A 41 -16.24 3.88 -5.55
C PRO A 41 -16.05 3.91 -4.01
N ILE A 42 -16.91 4.59 -3.27
CA ILE A 42 -16.79 4.72 -1.81
C ILE A 42 -16.94 3.36 -1.11
N GLU A 43 -17.93 2.57 -1.51
CA GLU A 43 -18.15 1.24 -0.91
C GLU A 43 -17.10 0.24 -1.40
N ALA A 44 -16.59 0.40 -2.62
CA ALA A 44 -15.47 -0.38 -3.13
C ALA A 44 -14.21 -0.14 -2.30
N ASP A 45 -13.86 1.12 -2.01
CA ASP A 45 -12.72 1.47 -1.16
C ASP A 45 -12.84 0.89 0.26
N ARG A 46 -14.03 0.99 0.87
CA ARG A 46 -14.29 0.38 2.19
C ARG A 46 -14.12 -1.13 2.19
N PHE A 47 -14.58 -1.79 1.14
CA PHE A 47 -14.39 -3.23 0.99
C PHE A 47 -12.92 -3.60 0.84
N LEU A 48 -12.18 -2.86 0.03
CA LEU A 48 -10.75 -3.08 -0.20
C LEU A 48 -9.93 -2.80 1.07
N GLU A 49 -10.27 -1.78 1.84
CA GLU A 49 -9.67 -1.51 3.15
C GLU A 49 -9.95 -2.67 4.14
N ALA A 50 -11.18 -3.17 4.17
CA ALA A 50 -11.54 -4.33 4.99
C ALA A 50 -10.82 -5.61 4.53
N LEU A 51 -10.61 -5.79 3.23
CA LEU A 51 -9.82 -6.88 2.67
C LEU A 51 -8.36 -6.79 3.13
N GLY A 52 -7.75 -5.62 3.06
CA GLY A 52 -6.40 -5.37 3.58
C GLY A 52 -6.29 -5.65 5.08
N SER A 53 -7.27 -5.22 5.86
CA SER A 53 -7.37 -5.52 7.30
C SER A 53 -7.41 -7.03 7.57
N ARG A 54 -8.16 -7.79 6.78
CA ARG A 54 -8.23 -9.26 6.87
C ARG A 54 -6.91 -9.91 6.48
N MET A 55 -6.22 -9.40 5.46
CA MET A 55 -4.89 -9.86 5.08
C MET A 55 -3.90 -9.67 6.23
N ALA A 56 -3.87 -8.51 6.86
CA ALA A 56 -3.01 -8.23 8.01
C ALA A 56 -3.29 -9.15 9.20
N GLN A 57 -4.55 -9.48 9.45
CA GLN A 57 -4.95 -10.44 10.49
C GLN A 57 -4.48 -11.86 10.17
N SER A 58 -4.43 -12.26 8.91
CA SER A 58 -3.91 -13.56 8.48
C SER A 58 -2.39 -13.63 8.46
N LEU A 59 -1.72 -12.49 8.50
CA LEU A 59 -0.27 -12.31 8.52
C LEU A 59 0.14 -11.50 9.77
N PRO A 60 -0.13 -12.00 10.99
CA PRO A 60 0.08 -11.22 12.21
C PRO A 60 1.56 -10.95 12.44
N LEU A 61 1.88 -9.73 12.86
CA LEU A 61 3.23 -9.35 13.27
C LEU A 61 3.42 -9.57 14.77
N PRO A 62 4.59 -10.05 15.21
CA PRO A 62 4.93 -10.06 16.64
C PRO A 62 5.04 -8.62 17.14
N ARG A 63 4.89 -8.44 18.46
CA ARG A 63 5.11 -7.13 19.06
C ARG A 63 6.59 -6.74 18.94
N CYS A 64 6.85 -5.58 18.39
CA CYS A 64 8.19 -5.07 18.11
C CYS A 64 8.59 -4.05 19.17
N ALA A 65 9.89 -3.99 19.49
CA ALA A 65 10.40 -3.08 20.51
C ALA A 65 10.53 -1.64 19.98
N ASN A 66 10.69 -1.46 18.69
CA ASN A 66 10.88 -0.15 18.04
C ASN A 66 10.46 -0.20 16.54
N LEU A 67 10.47 0.98 15.90
CA LEU A 67 10.08 1.11 14.48
C LEU A 67 11.02 0.35 13.53
N GLN A 68 12.31 0.26 13.85
CA GLN A 68 13.26 -0.49 13.02
C GLN A 68 12.98 -2.00 13.01
N GLU A 69 12.61 -2.55 14.15
CA GLU A 69 12.21 -3.95 14.24
C GLU A 69 10.89 -4.17 13.48
N LEU A 70 9.93 -3.25 13.62
CA LEU A 70 8.67 -3.30 12.88
C LEU A 70 8.91 -3.26 11.37
N GLU A 71 9.75 -2.33 10.88
CA GLU A 71 10.15 -2.24 9.48
C GLU A 71 10.73 -3.58 8.97
N ASN A 72 11.65 -4.17 9.72
CA ASN A 72 12.26 -5.44 9.36
C ASN A 72 11.23 -6.59 9.28
N ARG A 73 10.26 -6.62 10.20
CA ARG A 73 9.20 -7.63 10.21
C ARG A 73 8.24 -7.47 9.03
N ILE A 74 7.82 -6.25 8.75
CA ILE A 74 6.98 -5.96 7.58
C ILE A 74 7.70 -6.35 6.29
N ASN A 75 8.98 -5.98 6.17
CA ASN A 75 9.78 -6.33 4.99
C ASN A 75 9.92 -7.85 4.81
N SER A 76 10.10 -8.61 5.89
CA SER A 76 10.13 -10.08 5.81
C SER A 76 8.81 -10.65 5.28
N VAL A 77 7.67 -10.17 5.77
CA VAL A 77 6.35 -10.62 5.30
C VAL A 77 6.12 -10.21 3.83
N PHE A 78 6.47 -8.98 3.46
CA PHE A 78 6.29 -8.52 2.09
C PHE A 78 7.23 -9.22 1.10
N GLU A 79 8.44 -9.57 1.52
CA GLU A 79 9.34 -10.40 0.70
C GLU A 79 8.73 -11.79 0.44
N ASP A 80 8.19 -12.44 1.47
CA ASP A 80 7.57 -13.76 1.36
C ASP A 80 6.37 -13.78 0.41
N ILE A 81 5.57 -12.71 0.37
CA ILE A 81 4.39 -12.61 -0.50
C ILE A 81 4.63 -11.82 -1.80
N GLY A 82 5.84 -11.30 -2.01
CA GLY A 82 6.19 -10.55 -3.22
C GLY A 82 5.53 -9.15 -3.29
N TRP A 83 5.35 -8.48 -2.15
CA TRP A 83 4.65 -7.19 -2.08
C TRP A 83 5.58 -5.97 -1.94
N GLY A 84 6.88 -6.16 -2.22
CA GLY A 84 7.87 -5.09 -2.23
C GLY A 84 8.53 -4.85 -0.87
N TRP A 85 8.84 -3.60 -0.58
CA TRP A 85 9.56 -3.20 0.62
C TRP A 85 9.00 -1.91 1.22
N VAL A 86 9.22 -1.72 2.51
CA VAL A 86 8.88 -0.48 3.22
C VAL A 86 10.09 0.13 3.91
N ARG A 87 10.03 1.44 4.11
CA ARG A 87 10.81 2.19 5.09
C ARG A 87 9.88 3.01 5.96
N ILE A 88 10.20 3.07 7.25
CA ILE A 88 9.35 3.71 8.24
C ILE A 88 10.12 4.84 8.91
N PHE A 89 9.53 6.02 8.94
CA PHE A 89 10.10 7.22 9.56
C PHE A 89 9.15 7.81 10.58
N GLU A 90 9.70 8.35 11.65
CA GLU A 90 8.95 9.10 12.62
C GLU A 90 8.82 10.55 12.14
N GLY A 91 7.59 11.05 12.02
CA GLY A 91 7.27 12.43 11.71
C GLY A 91 6.67 13.15 12.92
N ASP A 92 6.35 14.42 12.76
CA ASP A 92 5.71 15.22 13.80
C ASP A 92 4.20 14.93 13.84
N GLY A 93 3.79 14.07 14.77
CA GLY A 93 2.41 13.63 14.94
C GLY A 93 1.92 12.55 13.96
N PHE A 94 2.80 11.95 13.18
CA PHE A 94 2.49 10.84 12.29
C PHE A 94 3.70 9.90 12.12
N ILE A 95 3.44 8.72 11.60
CA ILE A 95 4.49 7.82 11.10
C ILE A 95 4.38 7.79 9.58
N GLU A 96 5.49 8.06 8.89
CA GLU A 96 5.59 7.98 7.44
C GLU A 96 6.06 6.60 7.01
N ILE A 97 5.36 6.01 6.06
CA ILE A 97 5.66 4.71 5.47
C ILE A 97 5.92 4.94 3.98
N LEU A 98 7.15 4.72 3.54
CA LEU A 98 7.48 4.61 2.13
C LEU A 98 7.31 3.15 1.70
N HIS A 99 6.45 2.89 0.71
CA HIS A 99 6.24 1.55 0.17
C HIS A 99 6.68 1.49 -1.29
N GLY A 100 7.79 0.83 -1.55
CA GLY A 100 8.36 0.65 -2.88
C GLY A 100 8.17 -0.76 -3.42
N ALA A 101 8.31 -0.92 -4.73
CA ALA A 101 8.16 -2.19 -5.45
C ALA A 101 6.86 -2.94 -5.14
N TYR A 102 5.80 -2.20 -4.81
CA TYR A 102 4.47 -2.76 -4.56
C TYR A 102 3.94 -3.49 -5.80
N PRO A 103 2.99 -4.45 -5.63
CA PRO A 103 2.41 -5.16 -6.76
C PRO A 103 1.92 -4.18 -7.82
N ASN A 104 2.39 -4.35 -9.03
CA ASN A 104 1.98 -3.54 -10.17
C ASN A 104 1.51 -4.45 -11.29
N VAL A 105 0.31 -4.19 -11.77
CA VAL A 105 -0.26 -4.90 -12.92
C VAL A 105 -0.37 -3.96 -14.11
N PRO A 106 -0.44 -4.47 -15.35
CA PRO A 106 -0.40 -3.67 -16.57
C PRO A 106 -1.50 -2.61 -16.73
N GLN A 107 -2.53 -2.59 -15.89
CA GLN A 107 -3.64 -1.62 -15.93
C GLN A 107 -3.32 -0.26 -15.29
N GLY A 108 -2.08 -0.01 -14.89
CA GLY A 108 -1.61 1.33 -14.53
C GLY A 108 -2.32 1.97 -13.33
N GLU A 109 -2.90 3.16 -13.55
CA GLU A 109 -3.49 3.97 -12.46
C GLU A 109 -4.70 3.32 -11.80
N GLN A 110 -5.52 2.59 -12.56
CA GLN A 110 -6.69 1.90 -12.00
C GLN A 110 -6.30 0.83 -10.98
N TRP A 111 -5.24 0.07 -11.24
CA TRP A 111 -4.74 -0.90 -10.27
C TRP A 111 -4.29 -0.23 -8.97
N ARG A 112 -3.66 0.93 -9.07
CA ARG A 112 -3.22 1.70 -7.91
C ARG A 112 -4.40 2.16 -7.06
N SER A 113 -5.50 2.59 -7.67
CA SER A 113 -6.69 2.99 -6.94
C SER A 113 -7.29 1.84 -6.11
N TRP A 114 -7.15 0.60 -6.55
CA TRP A 114 -7.59 -0.57 -5.79
C TRP A 114 -6.57 -1.03 -4.74
N LEU A 115 -5.26 -0.90 -5.05
CA LEU A 115 -4.20 -1.33 -4.14
C LEU A 115 -4.09 -0.42 -2.91
N VAL A 116 -4.24 0.88 -3.08
CA VAL A 116 -4.07 1.84 -1.98
C VAL A 116 -5.00 1.55 -0.79
N PRO A 117 -6.31 1.38 -0.94
CA PRO A 117 -7.18 1.04 0.20
C PRO A 117 -6.79 -0.28 0.88
N ILE A 118 -6.32 -1.28 0.11
CA ILE A 118 -5.83 -2.55 0.68
C ILE A 118 -4.61 -2.29 1.58
N LEU A 119 -3.64 -1.50 1.13
CA LEU A 119 -2.46 -1.16 1.91
C LEU A 119 -2.82 -0.32 3.15
N GLU A 120 -3.74 0.61 3.03
CA GLU A 120 -4.27 1.39 4.16
C GLU A 120 -4.87 0.48 5.25
N GLY A 121 -5.64 -0.52 4.84
CA GLY A 121 -6.17 -1.53 5.75
C GLY A 121 -5.08 -2.38 6.41
N ILE A 122 -4.09 -2.83 5.64
CA ILE A 122 -2.96 -3.62 6.16
C ILE A 122 -2.18 -2.84 7.22
N PHE A 123 -1.72 -1.64 6.88
CA PHE A 123 -0.91 -0.84 7.79
C PHE A 123 -1.70 -0.38 9.02
N THR A 124 -2.97 -0.02 8.87
CA THR A 124 -3.83 0.34 10.01
C THR A 124 -3.86 -0.79 11.05
N VAL A 125 -4.08 -2.02 10.62
CA VAL A 125 -4.12 -3.19 11.52
C VAL A 125 -2.76 -3.49 12.12
N TRP A 126 -1.70 -3.53 11.32
CA TRP A 126 -0.37 -3.85 11.82
C TRP A 126 0.14 -2.84 12.85
N PHE A 127 -0.08 -1.54 12.62
CA PHE A 127 0.31 -0.50 13.57
C PHE A 127 -0.56 -0.52 14.84
N ALA A 128 -1.86 -0.80 14.73
CA ALA A 128 -2.72 -0.99 15.88
C ALA A 128 -2.27 -2.17 16.76
N GLN A 129 -1.84 -3.29 16.15
CA GLN A 129 -1.27 -4.45 16.87
C GLN A 129 0.03 -4.10 17.63
N GLN A 130 0.76 -3.07 17.23
CA GLN A 130 1.95 -2.57 17.93
C GLN A 130 1.63 -1.64 19.11
N GLY A 131 0.36 -1.42 19.41
CA GLY A 131 -0.09 -0.53 20.48
C GLY A 131 -0.49 0.85 19.97
N GLY A 132 -0.74 1.00 18.67
CA GLY A 132 -1.33 2.20 18.10
C GLY A 132 -2.74 2.46 18.65
N ASP A 133 -3.11 3.73 18.71
CA ASP A 133 -4.44 4.17 19.13
C ASP A 133 -5.50 3.75 18.08
N GLU A 134 -6.66 3.26 18.51
CA GLU A 134 -7.78 2.90 17.63
C GLU A 134 -8.31 4.08 16.78
N SER A 135 -8.03 5.32 17.20
CA SER A 135 -8.33 6.52 16.43
C SER A 135 -7.33 6.78 15.28
N CYS A 136 -6.20 6.05 15.23
CA CYS A 136 -5.20 6.20 14.20
C CYS A 136 -5.48 5.29 13.00
N VAL A 137 -5.21 5.81 11.81
CA VAL A 137 -5.38 5.09 10.54
C VAL A 137 -4.23 5.41 9.59
N ALA A 138 -3.93 4.46 8.72
CA ALA A 138 -3.03 4.66 7.60
C ALA A 138 -3.80 5.27 6.42
N ARG A 139 -3.26 6.31 5.80
CA ARG A 139 -3.83 6.96 4.60
C ARG A 139 -2.73 7.38 3.65
N LEU A 140 -3.00 7.27 2.35
CA LEU A 140 -2.12 7.79 1.32
C LEU A 140 -1.91 9.29 1.52
N ALA A 141 -0.65 9.71 1.64
CA ALA A 141 -0.31 11.12 1.87
C ALA A 141 -0.24 11.92 0.57
N ALA A 142 0.28 11.30 -0.50
CA ALA A 142 0.39 11.91 -1.82
C ALA A 142 0.42 10.82 -2.91
N ALA A 143 -0.19 11.11 -4.06
CA ALA A 143 -0.05 10.26 -5.23
C ALA A 143 1.40 10.26 -5.72
N PRO A 144 1.95 9.11 -6.16
CA PRO A 144 3.31 9.04 -6.67
C PRO A 144 3.44 9.88 -7.95
N GLN A 145 4.50 10.68 -8.01
CA GLN A 145 4.73 11.66 -9.09
C GLN A 145 5.27 11.02 -10.38
N SER A 146 5.69 9.77 -10.32
CA SER A 146 6.20 9.05 -11.49
C SER A 146 5.90 7.55 -11.39
N PRO A 147 5.84 6.83 -12.53
CA PRO A 147 5.72 5.37 -12.52
C PRO A 147 6.88 4.74 -11.74
N GLY A 148 6.56 3.86 -10.79
CA GLY A 148 7.56 3.19 -9.95
C GLY A 148 8.05 3.98 -8.73
N ALA A 149 7.60 5.23 -8.54
CA ALA A 149 7.87 5.95 -7.31
C ALA A 149 7.19 5.26 -6.12
N PRO A 150 7.82 5.25 -4.93
CA PRO A 150 7.21 4.71 -3.73
C PRO A 150 5.89 5.43 -3.40
N LEU A 151 4.95 4.68 -2.83
CA LEU A 151 3.78 5.26 -2.18
C LEU A 151 4.21 5.83 -0.84
N ILE A 152 3.67 7.01 -0.49
CA ILE A 152 3.87 7.65 0.80
C ILE A 152 2.56 7.53 1.56
N ILE A 153 2.57 6.77 2.66
CA ILE A 153 1.41 6.53 3.51
C ILE A 153 1.73 7.10 4.89
N HIS A 154 0.78 7.85 5.46
CA HIS A 154 0.88 8.37 6.81
C HIS A 154 -0.05 7.58 7.74
N TYR A 155 0.49 7.07 8.84
CA TYR A 155 -0.29 6.55 9.95
C TYR A 155 -0.44 7.67 11.00
N ARG A 156 -1.68 8.14 11.19
CA ARG A 156 -2.01 9.30 12.04
C ARG A 156 -3.44 9.23 12.57
N ARG A 157 -3.78 10.09 13.51
CA ARG A 157 -5.16 10.24 14.01
C ARG A 157 -6.13 10.72 12.93
N ARG A 158 -7.35 10.21 12.96
CA ARG A 158 -8.43 10.57 12.02
C ARG A 158 -8.80 12.06 12.08
N ASP A 159 -8.69 12.69 13.24
CA ASP A 159 -9.13 14.08 13.46
C ASP A 159 -8.32 15.12 12.67
N HIS A 160 -7.22 14.73 12.03
CA HIS A 160 -6.42 15.59 11.15
C HIS A 160 -6.88 15.58 9.67
N GLU A 161 -7.89 14.81 9.30
CA GLU A 161 -8.42 14.81 7.92
C GLU A 161 -9.22 16.07 7.56
N GLY A 162 -9.68 16.87 8.55
CA GLY A 162 -10.54 18.04 8.34
C GLY A 162 -9.83 19.40 8.24
N ALA A 163 -8.50 19.49 8.43
CA ALA A 163 -7.82 20.78 8.58
C ALA A 163 -7.08 21.30 7.33
N ALA A 164 -7.13 20.62 6.20
CA ALA A 164 -6.36 20.97 5.00
C ALA A 164 -7.20 21.56 3.84
N VAL A 165 -8.48 21.94 4.07
CA VAL A 165 -9.29 22.64 3.05
C VAL A 165 -9.89 23.89 3.68
N GLY A 166 -9.14 24.99 3.68
CA GLY A 166 -9.63 26.28 4.13
C GLY A 166 -8.53 27.32 4.27
N GLY A 167 -8.00 27.79 3.15
CA GLY A 167 -7.08 28.91 3.12
C GLY A 167 -6.85 29.36 1.69
#